data_bc8683eabecfda1ef37d3834b03e03af
#
_entry.id   bc8683eabecfda1ef37d3834b03e03af
#
_cell.length_a   1.000
_cell.length_b   1.000
_cell.length_c   1.000
_cell.angle_alpha   90.00
_cell.angle_beta   90.00
_cell.angle_gamma   90.00
#
_symmetry.space_group_name_H-M   'P 1'
#
loop_
_entity.id
_entity.type
_entity.pdbx_description
1 polymer ?
#
loop_
_entity_poly.entity_id
_entity_poly.type
_entity_poly.pdbx_seq_one_letter_code
_entity_poly.pdbx_strand_id
1 'polypeptide(L)'
;MIMKLKKILSALIAGVMMFSLAACVNQHPEETSNPVNTESLRLVATSPAVAQICNRLNLDLVGVCQTSGVLPERYKDLTKVGMAMNPDLEILKSLNPDYVLSPNSLQSDLQPKYASISVNALFLNLKSVEGMYASIEGLGKKFDREKEAAAMLAEFDSFMQEYKDKNVGKESPKVLVLMGLPGSYIVATESSYVGNLVKLAGGTNVYGDGDGEEFLTANTEDMKSKEPDIILRAAHALPDQVKEMFAEEFETNDIWKHFAAVQNGKVYDLDSSLFNMSANFSYSDALEALQPMLYGEE
;
A
#
# COMPACT_ATOMS: atom_id res chain seq x y z
N MET A 1 -26.49 59.90 -40.13
CA MET A 1 -27.62 60.51 -40.93
C MET A 1 -28.61 59.38 -41.19
N ILE A 2 -29.63 59.38 -40.40
CA ILE A 2 -31.05 59.36 -40.79
C ILE A 2 -31.53 57.95 -41.26
N MET A 3 -32.18 57.20 -40.33
CA MET A 3 -33.66 57.06 -40.26
C MET A 3 -34.23 56.16 -41.34
N LYS A 4 -35.13 55.27 -41.10
CA LYS A 4 -36.32 54.93 -40.33
C LYS A 4 -36.78 53.55 -40.78
N LEU A 5 -37.14 52.64 -39.90
CA LEU A 5 -38.51 52.38 -39.41
C LEU A 5 -39.61 52.10 -40.44
N LYS A 6 -40.14 50.85 -40.39
CA LYS A 6 -41.58 50.48 -40.32
C LYS A 6 -41.78 49.02 -40.63
N LYS A 7 -42.19 48.26 -39.68
CA LYS A 7 -43.46 47.62 -39.31
C LYS A 7 -44.34 47.21 -40.51
N ILE A 8 -44.86 45.98 -40.47
CA ILE A 8 -46.23 45.46 -40.57
C ILE A 8 -46.14 43.96 -40.91
N LEU A 9 -46.46 43.00 -40.05
CA LEU A 9 -47.72 42.37 -39.62
C LEU A 9 -48.44 41.58 -40.76
N SER A 10 -48.60 40.31 -40.63
CA SER A 10 -49.74 39.38 -40.83
C SER A 10 -49.32 38.05 -41.33
N ALA A 11 -49.43 37.03 -40.56
CA ALA A 11 -50.50 36.05 -40.33
C ALA A 11 -50.45 34.78 -41.21
N LEU A 12 -50.32 33.66 -40.49
CA LEU A 12 -50.86 32.30 -40.71
C LEU A 12 -50.65 31.61 -42.04
N ILE A 13 -50.02 30.44 -41.98
CA ILE A 13 -50.63 29.12 -42.30
C ILE A 13 -49.70 27.99 -41.85
N ALA A 14 -50.32 27.02 -41.21
CA ALA A 14 -49.72 25.80 -40.66
C ALA A 14 -49.09 24.89 -41.75
N GLY A 15 -47.92 24.33 -41.40
CA GLY A 15 -47.29 23.25 -42.15
C GLY A 15 -46.44 22.46 -41.21
N VAL A 16 -47.00 21.38 -40.68
CA VAL A 16 -46.26 20.33 -39.93
C VAL A 16 -45.31 19.65 -40.89
N MET A 17 -43.99 19.87 -40.72
CA MET A 17 -42.96 18.97 -41.21
C MET A 17 -42.12 18.53 -40.04
N MET A 18 -42.32 17.26 -39.65
CA MET A 18 -41.38 16.53 -38.77
C MET A 18 -40.02 16.41 -39.43
N PHE A 19 -39.05 17.15 -38.94
CA PHE A 19 -37.64 16.83 -39.17
C PHE A 19 -37.13 16.07 -37.97
N SER A 20 -37.01 14.75 -38.14
CA SER A 20 -36.27 13.86 -37.24
C SER A 20 -34.79 14.23 -37.28
N LEU A 21 -34.30 15.03 -36.37
CA LEU A 21 -32.88 15.18 -36.07
C LEU A 21 -32.44 13.94 -35.29
N ALA A 22 -31.78 12.99 -35.98
CA ALA A 22 -31.02 11.97 -35.37
C ALA A 22 -29.80 12.62 -34.66
N ALA A 23 -29.92 12.90 -33.38
CA ALA A 23 -28.78 13.20 -32.52
C ALA A 23 -28.05 11.89 -32.30
N CYS A 24 -26.88 11.72 -32.92
CA CYS A 24 -25.92 10.72 -32.50
C CYS A 24 -25.38 11.10 -31.11
N VAL A 25 -26.05 10.61 -30.09
CA VAL A 25 -25.47 10.55 -28.75
C VAL A 25 -24.44 9.45 -28.79
N ASN A 26 -23.16 9.80 -28.71
CA ASN A 26 -22.10 8.88 -28.36
C ASN A 26 -22.41 8.34 -26.96
N GLN A 27 -23.12 7.23 -26.89
CA GLN A 27 -23.18 6.42 -25.68
C GLN A 27 -21.80 5.76 -25.55
N HIS A 28 -20.98 6.30 -24.64
CA HIS A 28 -20.02 5.47 -23.96
C HIS A 28 -20.82 4.33 -23.29
N PRO A 29 -20.44 3.07 -23.46
CA PRO A 29 -21.04 2.03 -22.64
C PRO A 29 -20.68 2.33 -21.20
N GLU A 30 -21.64 2.76 -20.39
CA GLU A 30 -21.56 2.56 -18.95
C GLU A 30 -21.34 1.06 -18.76
N GLU A 31 -20.16 0.68 -18.28
CA GLU A 31 -19.96 -0.65 -17.71
C GLU A 31 -20.92 -0.74 -16.53
N THR A 32 -22.09 -1.30 -16.78
CA THR A 32 -22.98 -1.75 -15.73
C THR A 32 -22.22 -2.86 -15.01
N SER A 33 -21.56 -2.50 -13.92
CA SER A 33 -21.04 -3.47 -12.95
C SER A 33 -22.25 -4.19 -12.37
N ASN A 34 -22.62 -5.33 -12.96
CA ASN A 34 -23.56 -6.23 -12.30
C ASN A 34 -22.95 -6.57 -10.93
N PRO A 35 -23.69 -6.46 -9.83
CA PRO A 35 -23.21 -6.89 -8.52
C PRO A 35 -22.87 -8.37 -8.61
N VAL A 36 -21.61 -8.70 -8.30
CA VAL A 36 -21.15 -10.09 -8.25
C VAL A 36 -21.85 -10.73 -7.06
N ASN A 37 -22.61 -11.80 -7.30
CA ASN A 37 -23.24 -12.54 -6.21
C ASN A 37 -22.16 -13.10 -5.27
N THR A 38 -21.98 -12.49 -4.11
CA THR A 38 -20.88 -12.78 -3.18
C THR A 38 -21.04 -14.09 -2.40
N GLU A 39 -22.22 -14.70 -2.41
CA GLU A 39 -22.48 -15.99 -1.71
C GLU A 39 -21.78 -17.20 -2.36
N SER A 40 -21.30 -17.08 -3.59
CA SER A 40 -20.59 -18.15 -4.30
C SER A 40 -19.15 -17.78 -4.69
N LEU A 41 -18.67 -16.57 -4.33
CA LEU A 41 -17.40 -16.05 -4.78
C LEU A 41 -16.21 -16.82 -4.18
N ARG A 42 -15.32 -17.28 -5.03
CA ARG A 42 -14.15 -18.10 -4.65
C ARG A 42 -12.90 -17.23 -4.69
N LEU A 43 -12.48 -16.75 -3.53
CA LEU A 43 -11.31 -15.89 -3.37
C LEU A 43 -10.13 -16.64 -2.76
N VAL A 44 -8.93 -16.29 -3.18
CA VAL A 44 -7.68 -16.76 -2.58
C VAL A 44 -6.83 -15.56 -2.18
N ALA A 45 -6.28 -15.58 -0.96
CA ALA A 45 -5.34 -14.58 -0.47
C ALA A 45 -3.92 -15.16 -0.40
N THR A 46 -2.96 -14.54 -1.08
CA THR A 46 -1.59 -15.06 -1.19
C THR A 46 -0.60 -14.47 -0.18
N SER A 47 -1.04 -13.56 0.71
CA SER A 47 -0.22 -13.05 1.80
C SER A 47 -1.02 -12.85 3.08
N PRO A 48 -0.35 -12.81 4.26
CA PRO A 48 -1.04 -12.55 5.54
C PRO A 48 -1.78 -11.22 5.56
N ALA A 49 -1.18 -10.15 5.04
CA ALA A 49 -1.81 -8.82 5.00
C ALA A 49 -3.09 -8.83 4.15
N VAL A 50 -3.07 -9.48 2.99
CA VAL A 50 -4.26 -9.64 2.13
C VAL A 50 -5.33 -10.48 2.85
N ALA A 51 -4.94 -11.56 3.54
CA ALA A 51 -5.89 -12.37 4.32
C ALA A 51 -6.55 -11.56 5.46
N GLN A 52 -5.79 -10.70 6.13
CA GLN A 52 -6.31 -9.79 7.16
C GLN A 52 -7.31 -8.78 6.57
N ILE A 53 -7.01 -8.21 5.40
CA ILE A 53 -7.92 -7.30 4.68
C ILE A 53 -9.23 -8.03 4.34
N CYS A 54 -9.14 -9.23 3.75
CA CYS A 54 -10.33 -10.04 3.44
C CYS A 54 -11.16 -10.34 4.70
N ASN A 55 -10.49 -10.64 5.82
CA ASN A 55 -11.17 -10.90 7.08
C ASN A 55 -11.95 -9.69 7.59
N ARG A 56 -11.34 -8.50 7.56
CA ARG A 56 -12.00 -7.25 7.99
C ARG A 56 -13.12 -6.81 7.05
N LEU A 57 -13.00 -7.11 5.76
CA LEU A 57 -14.08 -6.92 4.77
C LEU A 57 -15.15 -8.03 4.84
N ASN A 58 -15.06 -8.98 5.77
CA ASN A 58 -15.95 -10.12 5.88
C ASN A 58 -16.12 -10.91 4.56
N LEU A 59 -15.02 -11.11 3.83
CA LEU A 59 -14.95 -11.91 2.61
C LEU A 59 -14.57 -13.35 2.95
N ASP A 60 -15.22 -14.33 2.33
CA ASP A 60 -14.83 -15.74 2.46
C ASP A 60 -13.69 -16.09 1.50
N LEU A 61 -12.76 -16.94 1.95
CA LEU A 61 -11.67 -17.45 1.15
C LEU A 61 -11.79 -18.97 0.97
N VAL A 62 -11.31 -19.46 -0.18
CA VAL A 62 -11.18 -20.92 -0.46
C VAL A 62 -9.73 -21.39 -0.34
N GLY A 63 -8.78 -20.47 -0.24
CA GLY A 63 -7.37 -20.76 -0.07
C GLY A 63 -6.60 -19.56 0.49
N VAL A 64 -5.48 -19.82 1.15
CA VAL A 64 -4.67 -18.81 1.81
C VAL A 64 -3.18 -19.16 1.71
N CYS A 65 -2.31 -18.16 1.81
CA CYS A 65 -0.86 -18.37 1.78
C CYS A 65 -0.35 -19.31 2.86
N GLN A 66 0.76 -19.99 2.57
CA GLN A 66 1.59 -20.61 3.59
C GLN A 66 2.47 -19.53 4.23
N THR A 67 2.46 -19.42 5.55
CA THR A 67 3.20 -18.40 6.28
C THR A 67 3.53 -18.87 7.70
N SER A 68 4.61 -18.35 8.28
CA SER A 68 4.89 -18.42 9.73
C SER A 68 4.21 -17.28 10.50
N GLY A 69 3.68 -16.27 9.80
CA GLY A 69 2.96 -15.16 10.41
C GLY A 69 1.52 -15.55 10.80
N VAL A 70 0.85 -14.62 11.49
CA VAL A 70 -0.50 -14.84 12.01
C VAL A 70 -1.55 -14.68 10.91
N LEU A 71 -2.34 -15.72 10.71
CA LEU A 71 -3.54 -15.69 9.87
C LEU A 71 -4.79 -15.47 10.72
N PRO A 72 -5.83 -14.82 10.18
CA PRO A 72 -7.13 -14.77 10.83
C PRO A 72 -7.66 -16.17 11.13
N GLU A 73 -8.26 -16.35 12.31
CA GLU A 73 -8.72 -17.65 12.83
C GLU A 73 -9.61 -18.39 11.81
N ARG A 74 -10.53 -17.67 11.14
CA ARG A 74 -11.45 -18.24 10.15
C ARG A 74 -10.75 -18.84 8.90
N TYR A 75 -9.46 -18.51 8.67
CA TYR A 75 -8.70 -18.94 7.48
C TYR A 75 -7.55 -19.91 7.79
N LYS A 76 -7.30 -20.20 9.07
CA LYS A 76 -6.11 -20.99 9.46
C LYS A 76 -6.11 -22.40 8.87
N ASP A 77 -7.29 -23.02 8.72
CA ASP A 77 -7.47 -24.40 8.25
C ASP A 77 -7.74 -24.50 6.74
N LEU A 78 -7.77 -23.38 6.02
CA LEU A 78 -7.95 -23.37 4.57
C LEU A 78 -6.74 -23.98 3.84
N THR A 79 -7.00 -24.42 2.61
CA THR A 79 -5.96 -24.92 1.70
C THR A 79 -4.82 -23.92 1.55
N LYS A 80 -3.58 -24.36 1.78
CA LYS A 80 -2.38 -23.51 1.63
C LYS A 80 -1.92 -23.52 0.19
N VAL A 81 -1.84 -22.34 -0.41
CA VAL A 81 -1.49 -22.16 -1.82
C VAL A 81 0.00 -21.80 -2.03
N GLY A 82 0.86 -22.13 -1.07
CA GLY A 82 2.28 -21.79 -1.11
C GLY A 82 2.60 -20.41 -0.51
N MET A 83 3.87 -20.02 -0.60
CA MET A 83 4.36 -18.73 -0.09
C MET A 83 3.97 -17.58 -1.03
N ALA A 84 3.87 -16.36 -0.49
CA ALA A 84 3.49 -15.18 -1.26
C ALA A 84 4.32 -14.97 -2.54
N MET A 85 5.63 -15.13 -2.46
CA MET A 85 6.56 -14.96 -3.60
C MET A 85 6.54 -16.14 -4.60
N ASN A 86 6.12 -17.32 -4.14
CA ASN A 86 6.09 -18.52 -4.96
C ASN A 86 4.85 -19.36 -4.65
N PRO A 87 3.67 -18.90 -5.08
CA PRO A 87 2.42 -19.67 -4.93
C PRO A 87 2.45 -20.93 -5.79
N ASP A 88 1.81 -21.99 -5.28
CA ASP A 88 1.63 -23.24 -6.01
C ASP A 88 0.49 -23.09 -7.04
N LEU A 89 0.88 -23.03 -8.31
CA LEU A 89 -0.07 -22.79 -9.40
C LEU A 89 -1.02 -23.98 -9.63
N GLU A 90 -0.62 -25.22 -9.29
CA GLU A 90 -1.49 -26.39 -9.44
C GLU A 90 -2.57 -26.37 -8.37
N ILE A 91 -2.20 -26.06 -7.13
CA ILE A 91 -3.17 -25.89 -6.04
C ILE A 91 -4.11 -24.72 -6.35
N LEU A 92 -3.58 -23.57 -6.79
CA LEU A 92 -4.42 -22.43 -7.18
C LEU A 92 -5.44 -22.82 -8.26
N LYS A 93 -4.98 -23.50 -9.32
CA LYS A 93 -5.84 -23.96 -10.39
C LYS A 93 -6.90 -24.95 -9.91
N SER A 94 -6.53 -25.87 -9.00
CA SER A 94 -7.47 -26.87 -8.46
C SER A 94 -8.57 -26.25 -7.61
N LEU A 95 -8.29 -25.12 -6.95
CA LEU A 95 -9.27 -24.36 -6.19
C LEU A 95 -10.27 -23.62 -7.08
N ASN A 96 -10.01 -23.49 -8.37
CA ASN A 96 -10.84 -22.77 -9.34
C ASN A 96 -11.34 -21.42 -8.77
N PRO A 97 -10.43 -20.49 -8.40
CA PRO A 97 -10.83 -19.23 -7.81
C PRO A 97 -11.36 -18.25 -8.88
N ASP A 98 -12.34 -17.44 -8.51
CA ASP A 98 -12.77 -16.31 -9.32
C ASP A 98 -11.69 -15.21 -9.34
N TYR A 99 -11.06 -15.00 -8.17
CA TYR A 99 -9.95 -14.05 -8.04
C TYR A 99 -8.87 -14.56 -7.07
N VAL A 100 -7.62 -14.29 -7.45
CA VAL A 100 -6.45 -14.40 -6.56
C VAL A 100 -6.01 -12.99 -6.17
N LEU A 101 -5.96 -12.73 -4.87
CA LEU A 101 -5.59 -11.44 -4.29
C LEU A 101 -4.13 -11.49 -3.83
N SER A 102 -3.30 -10.58 -4.32
CA SER A 102 -1.85 -10.56 -4.06
C SER A 102 -1.34 -9.14 -3.77
N PRO A 103 -0.21 -8.96 -3.08
CA PRO A 103 0.45 -7.67 -2.97
C PRO A 103 0.96 -7.17 -4.33
N ASN A 104 0.85 -5.88 -4.62
CA ASN A 104 1.30 -5.29 -5.88
C ASN A 104 2.83 -5.26 -6.04
N SER A 105 3.60 -5.32 -4.95
CA SER A 105 5.06 -5.48 -5.00
C SER A 105 5.52 -6.75 -5.70
N LEU A 106 4.65 -7.77 -5.79
CA LEU A 106 4.90 -9.04 -6.49
C LEU A 106 4.23 -9.11 -7.87
N GLN A 107 3.62 -8.03 -8.35
CA GLN A 107 2.80 -8.04 -9.55
C GLN A 107 3.60 -8.42 -10.81
N SER A 108 4.80 -7.85 -11.00
CA SER A 108 5.65 -8.14 -12.14
C SER A 108 5.96 -9.64 -12.30
N ASP A 109 6.18 -10.32 -11.17
CA ASP A 109 6.58 -11.72 -11.14
C ASP A 109 5.38 -12.68 -11.19
N LEU A 110 4.28 -12.31 -10.54
CA LEU A 110 3.12 -13.20 -10.37
C LEU A 110 2.07 -13.07 -11.46
N GLN A 111 1.88 -11.89 -12.05
CA GLN A 111 0.86 -11.69 -13.09
C GLN A 111 1.02 -12.62 -14.30
N PRO A 112 2.23 -12.84 -14.87
CA PRO A 112 2.42 -13.80 -15.95
C PRO A 112 2.12 -15.25 -15.51
N LYS A 113 2.46 -15.61 -14.27
CA LYS A 113 2.19 -16.94 -13.71
C LYS A 113 0.69 -17.19 -13.57
N TYR A 114 -0.07 -16.25 -13.04
CA TYR A 114 -1.53 -16.37 -12.91
C TYR A 114 -2.23 -16.38 -14.27
N ALA A 115 -1.75 -15.58 -15.22
CA ALA A 115 -2.25 -15.60 -16.59
C ALA A 115 -2.04 -16.97 -17.25
N SER A 116 -0.91 -17.65 -17.01
CA SER A 116 -0.62 -18.98 -17.58
C SER A 116 -1.59 -20.08 -17.15
N ILE A 117 -2.25 -19.91 -16.02
CA ILE A 117 -3.28 -20.83 -15.51
C ILE A 117 -4.70 -20.27 -15.65
N SER A 118 -4.86 -19.14 -16.38
CA SER A 118 -6.15 -18.47 -16.64
C SER A 118 -6.92 -18.05 -15.37
N VAL A 119 -6.20 -17.59 -14.33
CA VAL A 119 -6.78 -17.11 -13.10
C VAL A 119 -6.76 -15.57 -13.09
N ASN A 120 -7.87 -14.94 -12.70
CA ASN A 120 -7.95 -13.50 -12.53
C ASN A 120 -7.18 -13.09 -11.27
N ALA A 121 -6.31 -12.11 -11.39
CA ALA A 121 -5.55 -11.59 -10.26
C ALA A 121 -5.93 -10.14 -9.95
N LEU A 122 -6.03 -9.82 -8.67
CA LEU A 122 -6.14 -8.45 -8.16
C LEU A 122 -4.91 -8.17 -7.29
N PHE A 123 -4.17 -7.13 -7.66
CA PHE A 123 -2.99 -6.72 -6.92
C PHE A 123 -3.30 -5.51 -6.05
N LEU A 124 -3.19 -5.70 -4.73
CA LEU A 124 -3.46 -4.67 -3.74
C LEU A 124 -2.22 -3.81 -3.52
N ASN A 125 -2.39 -2.50 -3.50
CA ASN A 125 -1.29 -1.60 -3.19
C ASN A 125 -0.98 -1.65 -1.68
N LEU A 126 0.03 -2.42 -1.32
CA LEU A 126 0.51 -2.56 0.06
C LEU A 126 1.89 -1.91 0.27
N LYS A 127 2.32 -1.01 -0.64
CA LYS A 127 3.55 -0.24 -0.49
C LYS A 127 3.40 0.92 0.50
N SER A 128 2.16 1.34 0.78
CA SER A 128 1.84 2.41 1.72
C SER A 128 0.54 2.12 2.47
N VAL A 129 0.35 2.76 3.61
CA VAL A 129 -0.89 2.64 4.40
C VAL A 129 -2.06 3.22 3.61
N GLU A 130 -1.90 4.38 2.97
CA GLU A 130 -2.92 5.00 2.13
C GLU A 130 -3.27 4.10 0.93
N GLY A 131 -2.26 3.48 0.31
CA GLY A 131 -2.45 2.51 -0.78
C GLY A 131 -3.25 1.27 -0.34
N MET A 132 -3.00 0.79 0.89
CA MET A 132 -3.77 -0.29 1.48
C MET A 132 -5.25 0.11 1.64
N TYR A 133 -5.53 1.29 2.18
CA TYR A 133 -6.91 1.75 2.35
C TYR A 133 -7.62 2.05 1.02
N ALA A 134 -6.91 2.58 0.02
CA ALA A 134 -7.46 2.69 -1.34
C ALA A 134 -7.79 1.31 -1.94
N SER A 135 -6.97 0.30 -1.68
CA SER A 135 -7.24 -1.09 -2.11
C SER A 135 -8.45 -1.67 -1.36
N ILE A 136 -8.59 -1.39 -0.06
CA ILE A 136 -9.74 -1.79 0.76
C ILE A 136 -11.04 -1.19 0.20
N GLU A 137 -11.03 0.11 -0.11
CA GLU A 137 -12.18 0.79 -0.73
C GLU A 137 -12.55 0.15 -2.08
N GLY A 138 -11.54 -0.13 -2.93
CA GLY A 138 -11.74 -0.80 -4.21
C GLY A 138 -12.33 -2.21 -4.08
N LEU A 139 -11.85 -2.99 -3.12
CA LEU A 139 -12.41 -4.31 -2.82
C LEU A 139 -13.84 -4.21 -2.25
N GLY A 140 -14.10 -3.21 -1.40
CA GLY A 140 -15.44 -2.94 -0.88
C GLY A 140 -16.44 -2.74 -2.00
N LYS A 141 -16.14 -1.85 -2.95
CA LYS A 141 -16.97 -1.59 -4.14
C LYS A 141 -17.13 -2.82 -5.02
N LYS A 142 -16.05 -3.61 -5.20
CA LYS A 142 -16.06 -4.77 -6.10
C LYS A 142 -16.87 -5.95 -5.55
N PHE A 143 -16.88 -6.11 -4.22
CA PHE A 143 -17.44 -7.31 -3.57
C PHE A 143 -18.61 -7.00 -2.64
N ASP A 144 -19.29 -5.86 -2.83
CA ASP A 144 -20.46 -5.43 -2.04
C ASP A 144 -20.16 -5.40 -0.52
N ARG A 145 -19.03 -4.74 -0.15
CA ARG A 145 -18.54 -4.56 1.22
C ARG A 145 -18.18 -3.10 1.52
N GLU A 146 -18.90 -2.17 0.89
CA GLU A 146 -18.65 -0.73 1.04
C GLU A 146 -18.84 -0.26 2.47
N LYS A 147 -19.77 -0.87 3.21
CA LYS A 147 -20.02 -0.52 4.60
C LYS A 147 -18.83 -0.88 5.50
N GLU A 148 -18.29 -2.09 5.32
CA GLU A 148 -17.10 -2.56 6.05
C GLU A 148 -15.88 -1.72 5.68
N ALA A 149 -15.69 -1.45 4.38
CA ALA A 149 -14.61 -0.59 3.90
C ALA A 149 -14.71 0.84 4.47
N ALA A 150 -15.89 1.46 4.42
CA ALA A 150 -16.10 2.81 4.95
C ALA A 150 -15.83 2.90 6.45
N ALA A 151 -16.20 1.87 7.23
CA ALA A 151 -15.89 1.81 8.65
C ALA A 151 -14.38 1.78 8.91
N MET A 152 -13.63 1.00 8.12
CA MET A 152 -12.18 0.90 8.23
C MET A 152 -11.47 2.22 7.83
N LEU A 153 -11.98 2.90 6.79
CA LEU A 153 -11.45 4.21 6.39
C LEU A 153 -11.68 5.25 7.48
N ALA A 154 -12.88 5.27 8.10
CA ALA A 154 -13.17 6.20 9.19
C ALA A 154 -12.28 5.96 10.43
N GLU A 155 -11.98 4.68 10.77
CA GLU A 155 -11.02 4.34 11.83
C GLU A 155 -9.61 4.89 11.50
N PHE A 156 -9.16 4.72 10.26
CA PHE A 156 -7.88 5.23 9.79
C PHE A 156 -7.80 6.75 9.88
N ASP A 157 -8.81 7.45 9.35
CA ASP A 157 -8.85 8.91 9.34
C ASP A 157 -8.84 9.48 10.77
N SER A 158 -9.62 8.87 11.69
CA SER A 158 -9.64 9.27 13.10
C SER A 158 -8.28 9.08 13.76
N PHE A 159 -7.67 7.90 13.60
CA PHE A 159 -6.36 7.62 14.14
C PHE A 159 -5.29 8.60 13.61
N MET A 160 -5.26 8.81 12.29
CA MET A 160 -4.28 9.71 11.67
C MET A 160 -4.47 11.17 12.09
N GLN A 161 -5.70 11.61 12.32
CA GLN A 161 -5.96 12.95 12.84
C GLN A 161 -5.40 13.09 14.27
N GLU A 162 -5.72 12.15 15.16
CA GLU A 162 -5.22 12.14 16.54
C GLU A 162 -3.68 12.06 16.59
N TYR A 163 -3.09 11.22 15.72
CA TYR A 163 -1.63 11.07 15.64
C TYR A 163 -0.95 12.37 15.16
N LYS A 164 -1.51 13.03 14.15
CA LYS A 164 -0.99 14.32 13.66
C LYS A 164 -1.10 15.41 14.73
N ASP A 165 -2.20 15.45 15.46
CA ASP A 165 -2.41 16.45 16.53
C ASP A 165 -1.38 16.34 17.65
N LYS A 166 -0.93 15.13 18.00
CA LYS A 166 0.18 14.89 18.95
C LYS A 166 1.53 15.46 18.45
N ASN A 167 1.69 15.63 17.14
CA ASN A 167 2.95 16.06 16.51
C ASN A 167 2.95 17.50 16.03
N VAL A 168 1.87 18.25 16.26
CA VAL A 168 1.79 19.66 15.88
C VAL A 168 2.92 20.47 16.51
N GLY A 169 3.68 21.17 15.68
CA GLY A 169 4.78 22.04 16.11
C GLY A 169 6.10 21.32 16.40
N LYS A 170 6.18 20.01 16.24
CA LYS A 170 7.46 19.27 16.31
C LYS A 170 8.20 19.43 14.98
N GLU A 171 9.53 19.57 15.04
CA GLU A 171 10.37 19.62 13.83
C GLU A 171 10.46 18.23 13.19
N SER A 172 10.44 18.19 11.85
CA SER A 172 10.56 16.95 11.08
C SER A 172 12.04 16.52 10.99
N PRO A 173 12.47 15.44 11.67
CA PRO A 173 13.85 14.98 11.57
C PRO A 173 14.13 14.34 10.21
N LYS A 174 15.38 14.44 9.74
CA LYS A 174 15.89 13.73 8.57
C LYS A 174 16.19 12.29 8.92
N VAL A 175 15.55 11.35 8.26
CA VAL A 175 15.64 9.92 8.58
C VAL A 175 16.24 9.14 7.42
N LEU A 176 17.30 8.39 7.70
CA LEU A 176 17.82 7.34 6.83
C LEU A 176 17.20 6.00 7.25
N VAL A 177 16.58 5.29 6.32
CA VAL A 177 16.01 3.98 6.56
C VAL A 177 16.83 2.92 5.84
N LEU A 178 17.39 1.99 6.58
CA LEU A 178 18.12 0.84 6.06
C LEU A 178 17.25 -0.42 6.18
N MET A 179 17.12 -1.15 5.08
CA MET A 179 16.47 -2.45 5.04
C MET A 179 17.54 -3.53 4.96
N GLY A 180 17.75 -4.27 6.05
CA GLY A 180 18.69 -5.37 6.13
C GLY A 180 18.13 -6.65 5.55
N LEU A 181 18.98 -7.34 4.83
CA LEU A 181 18.82 -8.68 4.28
C LEU A 181 19.96 -9.56 4.84
N PRO A 182 19.82 -10.88 4.89
CA PRO A 182 20.95 -11.72 5.30
C PRO A 182 22.19 -11.44 4.46
N GLY A 183 23.25 -10.88 5.08
CA GLY A 183 24.53 -10.57 4.46
C GLY A 183 24.61 -9.27 3.65
N SER A 184 23.56 -8.44 3.61
CA SER A 184 23.56 -7.14 2.91
C SER A 184 22.49 -6.19 3.43
N TYR A 185 22.51 -4.94 2.98
CA TYR A 185 21.44 -3.99 3.24
C TYR A 185 21.23 -3.05 2.04
N ILE A 186 20.04 -2.49 1.96
CA ILE A 186 19.61 -1.53 0.94
C ILE A 186 18.97 -0.33 1.64
N VAL A 187 18.80 0.77 0.91
CA VAL A 187 18.10 1.95 1.41
C VAL A 187 16.62 1.84 1.09
N ALA A 188 15.76 2.08 2.07
CA ALA A 188 14.31 2.16 1.89
C ALA A 188 13.89 3.62 1.70
N THR A 189 13.15 3.92 0.62
CA THR A 189 12.63 5.26 0.28
C THR A 189 11.22 5.46 0.83
N GLU A 190 10.62 6.64 0.66
CA GLU A 190 9.21 6.89 1.01
C GLU A 190 8.21 6.03 0.21
N SER A 191 8.64 5.48 -0.96
CA SER A 191 7.83 4.57 -1.77
C SER A 191 7.75 3.16 -1.20
N SER A 192 8.58 2.83 -0.18
CA SER A 192 8.49 1.59 0.59
C SER A 192 7.53 1.73 1.76
N TYR A 193 6.99 0.62 2.27
CA TYR A 193 6.11 0.65 3.44
C TYR A 193 6.78 1.27 4.68
N VAL A 194 8.01 0.90 5.00
CA VAL A 194 8.72 1.46 6.16
C VAL A 194 9.02 2.95 5.97
N GLY A 195 9.40 3.37 4.76
CA GLY A 195 9.59 4.78 4.44
C GLY A 195 8.28 5.58 4.48
N ASN A 196 7.16 4.98 4.06
CA ASN A 196 5.83 5.57 4.21
C ASN A 196 5.45 5.75 5.68
N LEU A 197 5.74 4.76 6.55
CA LEU A 197 5.53 4.91 7.99
C LEU A 197 6.33 6.07 8.58
N VAL A 198 7.58 6.26 8.19
CA VAL A 198 8.40 7.41 8.61
C VAL A 198 7.77 8.73 8.20
N LYS A 199 7.27 8.82 6.97
CA LYS A 199 6.54 10.01 6.47
C LYS A 199 5.27 10.28 7.26
N LEU A 200 4.44 9.25 7.49
CA LEU A 200 3.22 9.36 8.29
C LEU A 200 3.50 9.76 9.74
N ALA A 201 4.63 9.30 10.28
CA ALA A 201 5.10 9.67 11.62
C ALA A 201 5.62 11.11 11.70
N GLY A 202 5.78 11.81 10.57
CA GLY A 202 6.26 13.20 10.50
C GLY A 202 7.77 13.34 10.30
N GLY A 203 8.49 12.24 10.05
CA GLY A 203 9.90 12.27 9.63
C GLY A 203 10.06 12.55 8.14
N THR A 204 11.21 13.04 7.73
CA THR A 204 11.58 13.26 6.33
C THR A 204 12.61 12.20 5.91
N ASN A 205 12.25 11.29 5.02
CA ASN A 205 13.21 10.34 4.45
C ASN A 205 14.24 11.08 3.60
N VAL A 206 15.54 10.86 3.86
CA VAL A 206 16.61 11.58 3.17
C VAL A 206 16.75 11.24 1.68
N TYR A 207 16.06 10.19 1.22
CA TYR A 207 15.98 9.80 -0.19
C TYR A 207 14.64 10.15 -0.85
N GLY A 208 13.72 10.79 -0.10
CA GLY A 208 12.39 11.10 -0.63
C GLY A 208 11.68 9.87 -1.18
N ASP A 209 10.95 10.02 -2.28
CA ASP A 209 10.22 8.94 -2.95
C ASP A 209 11.11 8.01 -3.82
N GLY A 210 12.40 8.33 -3.96
CA GLY A 210 13.34 7.52 -4.75
C GLY A 210 12.96 7.38 -6.22
N ASP A 211 12.33 8.40 -6.82
CA ASP A 211 11.78 8.36 -8.18
C ASP A 211 10.75 7.22 -8.39
N GLY A 212 10.04 6.85 -7.30
CA GLY A 212 9.05 5.77 -7.28
C GLY A 212 9.60 4.38 -6.93
N GLU A 213 10.93 4.26 -6.78
CA GLU A 213 11.55 3.00 -6.36
C GLU A 213 11.43 2.80 -4.85
N GLU A 214 10.99 1.62 -4.42
CA GLU A 214 10.88 1.29 -2.99
C GLU A 214 12.24 1.19 -2.31
N PHE A 215 13.25 0.69 -3.05
CA PHE A 215 14.58 0.42 -2.51
C PHE A 215 15.68 0.85 -3.47
N LEU A 216 16.74 1.43 -2.90
CA LEU A 216 17.94 1.84 -3.63
C LEU A 216 19.15 1.06 -3.14
N THR A 217 20.14 0.89 -4.01
CA THR A 217 21.43 0.32 -3.62
C THR A 217 22.11 1.22 -2.59
N ALA A 218 22.60 0.61 -1.50
CA ALA A 218 23.29 1.32 -0.45
C ALA A 218 24.64 1.87 -0.94
N ASN A 219 24.90 3.15 -0.66
CA ASN A 219 26.18 3.80 -0.84
C ASN A 219 26.45 4.69 0.39
N THR A 220 27.41 4.28 1.23
CA THR A 220 27.66 4.93 2.52
C THR A 220 28.15 6.37 2.39
N GLU A 221 28.91 6.70 1.34
CA GLU A 221 29.36 8.06 1.06
C GLU A 221 28.16 8.98 0.70
N ASP A 222 27.27 8.48 -0.16
CA ASP A 222 26.05 9.22 -0.51
C ASP A 222 25.14 9.38 0.70
N MET A 223 24.89 8.30 1.46
CA MET A 223 24.09 8.35 2.69
C MET A 223 24.63 9.37 3.70
N LYS A 224 25.96 9.44 3.86
CA LYS A 224 26.61 10.42 4.74
C LYS A 224 26.37 11.85 4.26
N SER A 225 26.43 12.10 2.94
CA SER A 225 26.19 13.41 2.35
C SER A 225 24.79 13.96 2.58
N LYS A 226 23.80 13.09 2.84
CA LYS A 226 22.42 13.46 3.16
C LYS A 226 22.24 14.00 4.58
N GLU A 227 23.23 13.80 5.46
CA GLU A 227 23.24 14.27 6.86
C GLU A 227 21.96 13.85 7.61
N PRO A 228 21.68 12.56 7.77
CA PRO A 228 20.53 12.10 8.53
C PRO A 228 20.69 12.42 10.02
N ASP A 229 19.59 12.86 10.66
CA ASP A 229 19.51 13.06 12.11
C ASP A 229 19.31 11.73 12.84
N ILE A 230 18.66 10.78 12.16
CA ILE A 230 18.24 9.47 12.70
C ILE A 230 18.51 8.40 11.66
N ILE A 231 18.99 7.23 12.11
CA ILE A 231 19.11 6.02 11.29
C ILE A 231 18.18 4.94 11.86
N LEU A 232 17.27 4.43 11.03
CA LEU A 232 16.39 3.32 11.34
C LEU A 232 16.84 2.08 10.57
N ARG A 233 17.00 0.94 11.27
CA ARG A 233 17.43 -0.33 10.71
C ARG A 233 16.29 -1.34 10.81
N ALA A 234 15.64 -1.63 9.68
CA ALA A 234 14.61 -2.64 9.55
C ALA A 234 15.24 -3.97 9.09
N ALA A 235 14.65 -5.09 9.46
CA ALA A 235 15.10 -6.42 9.07
C ALA A 235 14.03 -7.14 8.23
N HIS A 236 14.43 -7.59 7.03
CA HIS A 236 13.61 -8.47 6.20
C HIS A 236 14.18 -9.88 6.21
N ALA A 237 13.41 -10.83 6.70
CA ALA A 237 13.83 -12.21 6.99
C ALA A 237 14.97 -12.32 8.03
N LEU A 238 15.00 -13.41 8.77
CA LEU A 238 16.04 -13.73 9.75
C LEU A 238 16.47 -12.52 10.62
N PRO A 239 15.55 -11.88 11.37
CA PRO A 239 15.78 -10.59 12.01
C PRO A 239 16.99 -10.60 12.96
N ASP A 240 17.26 -11.69 13.67
CA ASP A 240 18.40 -11.79 14.58
C ASP A 240 19.73 -11.74 13.83
N GLN A 241 19.85 -12.47 12.70
CA GLN A 241 21.05 -12.43 11.86
C GLN A 241 21.27 -11.06 11.22
N VAL A 242 20.19 -10.40 10.81
CA VAL A 242 20.26 -9.04 10.24
C VAL A 242 20.69 -8.03 11.30
N LYS A 243 20.23 -8.14 12.55
CA LYS A 243 20.69 -7.29 13.65
C LYS A 243 22.18 -7.48 13.95
N GLU A 244 22.64 -8.74 13.99
CA GLU A 244 24.07 -9.07 14.15
C GLU A 244 24.90 -8.47 13.01
N MET A 245 24.46 -8.63 11.76
CA MET A 245 25.11 -8.03 10.59
C MET A 245 25.20 -6.51 10.70
N PHE A 246 24.13 -5.83 11.09
CA PHE A 246 24.17 -4.38 11.30
C PHE A 246 25.10 -3.97 12.44
N ALA A 247 25.12 -4.73 13.54
CA ALA A 247 26.02 -4.45 14.66
C ALA A 247 27.48 -4.53 14.20
N GLU A 248 27.86 -5.58 13.47
CA GLU A 248 29.20 -5.77 12.90
C GLU A 248 29.53 -4.65 11.89
N GLU A 249 28.63 -4.33 10.96
CA GLU A 249 28.84 -3.29 9.96
C GLU A 249 29.10 -1.92 10.62
N PHE A 250 28.30 -1.54 11.62
CA PHE A 250 28.44 -0.25 12.30
C PHE A 250 29.67 -0.20 13.23
N GLU A 251 30.17 -1.34 13.70
CA GLU A 251 31.39 -1.43 14.50
C GLU A 251 32.65 -1.39 13.64
N THR A 252 32.68 -2.14 12.52
CA THR A 252 33.88 -2.39 11.74
C THR A 252 34.09 -1.41 10.61
N ASN A 253 33.04 -0.84 10.04
CA ASN A 253 33.12 0.13 8.96
C ASN A 253 33.22 1.56 9.52
N ASP A 254 34.40 2.13 9.50
CA ASP A 254 34.73 3.44 10.09
C ASP A 254 33.88 4.61 9.56
N ILE A 255 33.28 4.49 8.39
CA ILE A 255 32.46 5.58 7.82
C ILE A 255 31.27 5.93 8.73
N TRP A 256 30.69 4.94 9.40
CA TRP A 256 29.53 5.16 10.28
C TRP A 256 29.82 6.09 11.46
N LYS A 257 31.06 6.10 11.96
CA LYS A 257 31.49 6.98 13.05
C LYS A 257 31.39 8.47 12.71
N HIS A 258 31.28 8.78 11.42
CA HIS A 258 31.17 10.14 10.91
C HIS A 258 29.73 10.60 10.65
N PHE A 259 28.72 9.76 10.95
CA PHE A 259 27.34 10.16 10.89
C PHE A 259 26.94 10.84 12.22
N ALA A 260 26.29 12.00 12.14
CA ALA A 260 25.79 12.71 13.33
C ALA A 260 24.78 11.83 14.11
N ALA A 261 23.93 11.08 13.41
CA ALA A 261 23.01 10.13 14.03
C ALA A 261 23.71 9.08 14.91
N VAL A 262 24.86 8.54 14.44
CA VAL A 262 25.65 7.56 15.20
C VAL A 262 26.30 8.23 16.43
N GLN A 263 26.93 9.41 16.23
CA GLN A 263 27.57 10.16 17.32
C GLN A 263 26.59 10.57 18.41
N ASN A 264 25.34 10.82 18.07
CA ASN A 264 24.28 11.23 18.98
C ASN A 264 23.47 10.04 19.55
N GLY A 265 23.84 8.79 19.21
CA GLY A 265 23.13 7.59 19.65
C GLY A 265 21.72 7.43 19.07
N LYS A 266 21.43 8.08 17.95
CA LYS A 266 20.11 8.04 17.26
C LYS A 266 20.08 6.99 16.15
N VAL A 267 20.45 5.76 16.47
CA VAL A 267 20.39 4.59 15.60
C VAL A 267 19.51 3.55 16.27
N TYR A 268 18.42 3.16 15.60
CA TYR A 268 17.41 2.28 16.18
C TYR A 268 17.18 1.06 15.32
N ASP A 269 17.11 -0.12 15.96
CA ASP A 269 16.65 -1.35 15.32
C ASP A 269 15.14 -1.44 15.44
N LEU A 270 14.47 -1.54 14.30
CA LEU A 270 13.01 -1.63 14.23
C LEU A 270 12.54 -3.05 14.51
N ASP A 271 11.42 -3.19 15.19
CA ASP A 271 10.77 -4.48 15.43
C ASP A 271 10.21 -5.04 14.11
N SER A 272 10.73 -6.18 13.66
CA SER A 272 10.32 -6.83 12.42
C SER A 272 8.85 -7.30 12.41
N SER A 273 8.20 -7.39 13.57
CA SER A 273 6.76 -7.67 13.66
C SER A 273 5.89 -6.50 13.22
N LEU A 274 6.38 -5.26 13.37
CA LEU A 274 5.70 -4.02 13.00
C LEU A 274 6.19 -3.46 11.66
N PHE A 275 7.51 -3.52 11.42
CA PHE A 275 8.19 -2.90 10.28
C PHE A 275 8.63 -3.95 9.25
N ASN A 276 7.68 -4.42 8.45
CA ASN A 276 7.90 -5.42 7.41
C ASN A 276 7.79 -4.83 5.99
N MET A 277 7.65 -5.68 4.96
CA MET A 277 7.68 -5.27 3.56
C MET A 277 6.32 -4.81 3.00
N SER A 278 5.23 -4.93 3.76
CA SER A 278 3.89 -4.65 3.25
C SER A 278 3.02 -3.99 4.32
N ALA A 279 2.26 -2.99 3.91
CA ALA A 279 1.27 -2.35 4.76
C ALA A 279 0.27 -3.38 5.30
N ASN A 280 -0.02 -3.25 6.58
CA ASN A 280 -0.94 -4.10 7.33
C ASN A 280 -1.54 -3.29 8.50
N PHE A 281 -2.45 -3.88 9.27
CA PHE A 281 -3.16 -3.17 10.33
C PHE A 281 -2.35 -2.87 11.59
N SER A 282 -1.09 -3.35 11.68
CA SER A 282 -0.18 -2.95 12.75
C SER A 282 0.50 -1.59 12.48
N TYR A 283 0.12 -0.86 11.43
CA TYR A 283 0.68 0.45 11.13
C TYR A 283 0.51 1.46 12.29
N SER A 284 -0.60 1.37 13.03
CA SER A 284 -0.83 2.23 14.20
C SER A 284 0.21 2.00 15.29
N ASP A 285 0.48 0.73 15.62
CA ASP A 285 1.49 0.35 16.62
C ASP A 285 2.90 0.73 16.12
N ALA A 286 3.16 0.61 14.82
CA ALA A 286 4.42 1.04 14.21
C ALA A 286 4.61 2.55 14.29
N LEU A 287 3.57 3.35 14.05
CA LEU A 287 3.63 4.82 14.19
C LEU A 287 3.85 5.22 15.66
N GLU A 288 3.19 4.56 16.61
CA GLU A 288 3.40 4.79 18.03
C GLU A 288 4.84 4.42 18.47
N ALA A 289 5.40 3.33 17.90
CA ALA A 289 6.79 2.95 18.16
C ALA A 289 7.81 3.95 17.57
N LEU A 290 7.50 4.59 16.45
CA LEU A 290 8.35 5.62 15.83
C LEU A 290 8.37 6.93 16.62
N GLN A 291 7.31 7.24 17.37
CA GLN A 291 7.14 8.50 18.08
C GLN A 291 8.34 8.86 18.96
N PRO A 292 8.79 8.02 19.93
CA PRO A 292 9.94 8.32 20.76
C PRO A 292 11.26 8.34 19.98
N MET A 293 11.38 7.56 18.90
CA MET A 293 12.59 7.53 18.06
C MET A 293 12.79 8.84 17.30
N LEU A 294 11.69 9.44 16.81
CA LEU A 294 11.74 10.69 16.05
C LEU A 294 11.83 11.93 16.93
N TYR A 295 11.11 11.94 18.05
CA TYR A 295 10.92 13.15 18.85
C TYR A 295 11.49 13.08 20.28
N GLY A 296 12.01 11.93 20.70
CA GLY A 296 12.44 11.68 22.06
C GLY A 296 11.28 11.24 22.97
N GLU A 297 11.61 10.73 24.16
CA GLU A 297 10.62 10.44 25.20
C GLU A 297 10.12 11.77 25.80
N GLU A 298 8.80 11.90 25.97
CA GLU A 298 8.18 13.05 26.66
C GLU A 298 8.33 12.96 28.19
#